data_fab938c62653b2c695dbb8ac877f6724
#
_entry.id   fab938c62653b2c695dbb8ac877f6724
#
_cell.length_a   1.000
_cell.length_b   1.000
_cell.length_c   1.000
_cell.angle_alpha   90.00
_cell.angle_beta   90.00
_cell.angle_gamma   90.00
#
_symmetry.space_group_name_H-M   'P 1'
#
loop_
_entity.id
_entity.type
_entity.pdbx_description
1 polymer ?
#
loop_
_entity_poly.entity_id
_entity_poly.type
_entity_poly.pdbx_seq_one_letter_code
_entity_poly.pdbx_strand_id
1 'polypeptide(L)'
;MTPCFGDTSYYLALLIPEDVNHDAARQLARVLRRPIVTSEFILLEVGNPLSAGRSRLSLVPFLHSIRDDPRTNVVPLSSELMNRAIDLYLARQDKTWSLTDCTSFIIMADQGIADALTADRHFEQAGLSALLRDEN
;
A
#
# COMPACT_ATOMS: atom_id res chain seq x y z
N MET A 1 0.59 -16.97 -9.95
CA MET A 1 1.55 -16.26 -9.07
C MET A 1 0.82 -15.67 -7.89
N THR A 2 1.46 -15.70 -6.75
CA THR A 2 0.87 -15.11 -5.56
C THR A 2 0.90 -13.59 -5.65
N PRO A 3 -0.14 -12.89 -5.22
CA PRO A 3 -0.16 -11.44 -5.28
C PRO A 3 0.74 -10.80 -4.22
N CYS A 4 1.08 -9.52 -4.46
CA CYS A 4 1.68 -8.66 -3.46
C CYS A 4 0.65 -7.62 -3.07
N PHE A 5 0.78 -7.05 -1.89
CA PHE A 5 -0.09 -5.94 -1.47
C PHE A 5 0.60 -4.60 -1.73
N GLY A 6 -0.07 -3.69 -2.40
CA GLY A 6 0.47 -2.34 -2.66
C GLY A 6 0.13 -1.37 -1.55
N ASP A 7 1.15 -0.90 -0.84
CA ASP A 7 1.02 0.04 0.27
C ASP A 7 1.26 1.47 -0.19
N THR A 8 0.81 2.41 0.59
CA THR A 8 0.92 3.85 0.35
C THR A 8 2.37 4.27 0.06
N SER A 9 3.33 3.79 0.86
CA SER A 9 4.73 4.21 0.70
C SER A 9 5.31 3.82 -0.66
N TYR A 10 4.89 2.70 -1.22
CA TYR A 10 5.33 2.28 -2.54
C TYR A 10 4.79 3.22 -3.63
N TYR A 11 3.49 3.51 -3.58
CA TYR A 11 2.88 4.38 -4.58
C TYR A 11 3.40 5.81 -4.49
N LEU A 12 3.60 6.33 -3.27
CA LEU A 12 4.18 7.66 -3.10
C LEU A 12 5.63 7.69 -3.63
N ALA A 13 6.39 6.64 -3.41
CA ALA A 13 7.75 6.55 -3.94
C ALA A 13 7.76 6.55 -5.46
N LEU A 14 6.77 5.92 -6.11
CA LEU A 14 6.67 5.95 -7.56
C LEU A 14 6.30 7.34 -8.06
N LEU A 15 5.44 8.08 -7.34
CA LEU A 15 4.89 9.33 -7.82
C LEU A 15 5.72 10.55 -7.47
N ILE A 16 6.55 10.47 -6.45
CA ILE A 16 7.33 11.61 -5.96
C ILE A 16 8.81 11.37 -6.27
N PRO A 17 9.37 12.07 -7.27
CA PRO A 17 10.77 11.82 -7.67
C PRO A 17 11.78 12.07 -6.55
N GLU A 18 11.45 12.94 -5.58
CA GLU A 18 12.34 13.23 -4.47
C GLU A 18 12.27 12.22 -3.34
N ASP A 19 11.36 11.27 -3.39
CA ASP A 19 11.25 10.24 -2.36
C ASP A 19 12.51 9.39 -2.32
N VAL A 20 13.02 9.11 -1.13
CA VAL A 20 14.27 8.36 -0.97
C VAL A 20 14.17 6.96 -1.60
N ASN A 21 12.98 6.41 -1.73
CA ASN A 21 12.77 5.09 -2.31
C ASN A 21 12.31 5.14 -3.76
N HIS A 22 12.35 6.32 -4.40
CA HIS A 22 11.83 6.49 -5.76
C HIS A 22 12.47 5.52 -6.76
N ASP A 23 13.79 5.47 -6.79
CA ASP A 23 14.49 4.61 -7.76
C ASP A 23 14.25 3.14 -7.48
N ALA A 24 14.27 2.75 -6.21
CA ALA A 24 14.02 1.35 -5.83
C ALA A 24 12.60 0.92 -6.18
N ALA A 25 11.61 1.79 -5.97
CA ALA A 25 10.23 1.50 -6.30
C ALA A 25 10.04 1.36 -7.82
N ARG A 26 10.66 2.25 -8.60
CA ARG A 26 10.59 2.17 -10.06
C ARG A 26 11.25 0.90 -10.59
N GLN A 27 12.40 0.53 -10.02
CA GLN A 27 13.09 -0.69 -10.41
C GLN A 27 12.21 -1.91 -10.12
N LEU A 28 11.61 -1.96 -8.93
CA LEU A 28 10.74 -3.05 -8.55
C LEU A 28 9.51 -3.11 -9.48
N ALA A 29 8.92 -1.98 -9.80
CA ALA A 29 7.76 -1.93 -10.70
C ALA A 29 8.09 -2.49 -12.09
N ARG A 30 9.32 -2.28 -12.58
CA ARG A 30 9.70 -2.78 -13.90
C ARG A 30 9.80 -4.29 -13.95
N VAL A 31 10.25 -4.92 -12.86
CA VAL A 31 10.50 -6.36 -12.87
C VAL A 31 9.34 -7.17 -12.31
N LEU A 32 8.41 -6.52 -11.60
CA LEU A 32 7.33 -7.24 -10.94
C LEU A 32 6.37 -7.81 -11.98
N ARG A 33 6.05 -9.08 -11.84
CA ARG A 33 5.09 -9.75 -12.72
C ARG A 33 3.90 -10.30 -11.95
N ARG A 34 3.88 -10.11 -10.63
CA ARG A 34 2.85 -10.64 -9.75
C ARG A 34 1.62 -9.72 -9.77
N PRO A 35 0.42 -10.26 -9.57
CA PRO A 35 -0.75 -9.40 -9.37
C PRO A 35 -0.58 -8.55 -8.12
N ILE A 36 -1.25 -7.40 -8.09
CA ILE A 36 -1.21 -6.51 -6.94
C ILE A 36 -2.62 -6.40 -6.37
N VAL A 37 -2.71 -6.50 -5.06
CA VAL A 37 -3.93 -6.19 -4.33
C VAL A 37 -3.64 -4.90 -3.55
N THR A 38 -4.53 -3.94 -3.62
CA THR A 38 -4.47 -2.73 -2.81
C THR A 38 -5.88 -2.42 -2.33
N SER A 39 -6.13 -1.24 -1.76
CA SER A 39 -7.45 -0.91 -1.28
C SER A 39 -7.78 0.55 -1.54
N GLU A 40 -9.06 0.89 -1.47
CA GLU A 40 -9.48 2.28 -1.53
C GLU A 40 -8.96 3.09 -0.34
N PHE A 41 -8.74 2.46 0.82
CA PHE A 41 -8.11 3.14 1.96
C PHE A 41 -6.69 3.59 1.60
N ILE A 42 -5.94 2.74 0.90
CA ILE A 42 -4.59 3.09 0.42
C ILE A 42 -4.66 4.24 -0.58
N LEU A 43 -5.60 4.21 -1.51
CA LEU A 43 -5.72 5.27 -2.51
C LEU A 43 -6.04 6.62 -1.86
N LEU A 44 -6.86 6.64 -0.81
CA LEU A 44 -7.11 7.86 -0.05
C LEU A 44 -5.84 8.38 0.62
N GLU A 45 -5.07 7.48 1.22
CA GLU A 45 -3.85 7.87 1.91
C GLU A 45 -2.80 8.38 0.93
N VAL A 46 -2.71 7.81 -0.26
CA VAL A 46 -1.83 8.30 -1.32
C VAL A 46 -2.29 9.69 -1.77
N GLY A 47 -3.60 9.90 -1.89
CA GLY A 47 -4.14 11.16 -2.38
C GLY A 47 -3.89 12.34 -1.47
N ASN A 48 -3.87 12.12 -0.15
CA ASN A 48 -3.78 13.22 0.80
C ASN A 48 -2.52 14.08 0.61
N PRO A 49 -1.30 13.55 0.60
CA PRO A 49 -0.12 14.38 0.40
C PRO A 49 0.01 14.96 -1.01
N LEU A 50 -0.73 14.43 -1.99
CA LEU A 50 -0.64 14.90 -3.35
C LEU A 50 -1.76 15.89 -3.71
N SER A 51 -2.48 16.39 -2.73
CA SER A 51 -3.68 17.17 -3.00
C SER A 51 -3.42 18.59 -3.48
N ALA A 52 -2.21 19.11 -3.39
CA ALA A 52 -1.91 20.51 -3.71
C ALA A 52 -0.83 20.65 -4.75
N GLY A 53 -0.86 21.76 -5.48
CA GLY A 53 0.20 22.14 -6.41
C GLY A 53 0.36 21.19 -7.57
N ARG A 54 1.61 21.01 -8.02
CA ARG A 54 1.88 20.15 -9.16
C ARG A 54 1.59 18.69 -8.88
N SER A 55 1.73 18.27 -7.64
CA SER A 55 1.47 16.88 -7.26
C SER A 55 0.02 16.48 -7.56
N ARG A 56 -0.90 17.45 -7.44
CA ARG A 56 -2.30 17.18 -7.71
C ARG A 56 -2.53 16.75 -9.16
N LEU A 57 -1.72 17.27 -10.09
CA LEU A 57 -1.86 16.94 -11.50
C LEU A 57 -1.44 15.50 -11.81
N SER A 58 -0.60 14.91 -11.00
CA SER A 58 -0.17 13.52 -11.21
C SER A 58 -1.14 12.50 -10.58
N LEU A 59 -1.97 12.94 -9.64
CA LEU A 59 -2.86 12.03 -8.93
C LEU A 59 -3.93 11.41 -9.83
N VAL A 60 -4.56 12.20 -10.69
CA VAL A 60 -5.67 11.71 -11.52
C VAL A 60 -5.21 10.63 -12.52
N PRO A 61 -4.12 10.85 -13.30
CA PRO A 61 -3.62 9.79 -14.17
C PRO A 61 -3.22 8.54 -13.40
N PHE A 62 -2.66 8.70 -12.19
CA PHE A 62 -2.31 7.57 -11.34
C PHE A 62 -3.55 6.76 -10.98
N LEU A 63 -4.61 7.42 -10.52
CA LEU A 63 -5.84 6.73 -10.13
C LEU A 63 -6.45 5.97 -11.31
N HIS A 64 -6.41 6.58 -12.51
CA HIS A 64 -6.89 5.89 -13.70
C HIS A 64 -6.01 4.68 -14.03
N SER A 65 -4.69 4.80 -13.92
CA SER A 65 -3.80 3.68 -14.23
C SER A 65 -4.01 2.50 -13.28
N ILE A 66 -4.27 2.78 -12.00
CA ILE A 66 -4.53 1.72 -11.03
C ILE A 66 -5.84 1.01 -11.35
N ARG A 67 -6.90 1.77 -11.65
CA ARG A 67 -8.21 1.17 -11.93
C ARG A 67 -8.23 0.42 -13.26
N ASP A 68 -7.43 0.85 -14.21
CA ASP A 68 -7.40 0.22 -15.52
C ASP A 68 -6.40 -0.93 -15.63
N ASP A 69 -5.54 -1.12 -14.63
CA ASP A 69 -4.55 -2.19 -14.67
C ASP A 69 -5.24 -3.53 -14.40
N PRO A 70 -5.23 -4.45 -15.39
CA PRO A 70 -5.91 -5.73 -15.21
C PRO A 70 -5.26 -6.63 -14.16
N ARG A 71 -4.02 -6.34 -13.75
CA ARG A 71 -3.35 -7.13 -12.72
C ARG A 71 -3.53 -6.56 -11.33
N THR A 72 -4.18 -5.41 -11.18
CA THR A 72 -4.39 -4.78 -9.86
C THR A 72 -5.85 -4.94 -9.44
N ASN A 73 -6.05 -5.50 -8.25
CA ASN A 73 -7.37 -5.60 -7.65
C ASN A 73 -7.46 -4.61 -6.51
N VAL A 74 -8.39 -3.67 -6.58
CA VAL A 74 -8.61 -2.66 -5.54
C VAL A 74 -9.76 -3.08 -4.66
N VAL A 75 -9.46 -3.40 -3.40
CA VAL A 75 -10.50 -3.78 -2.42
C VAL A 75 -11.28 -2.53 -2.02
N PRO A 76 -12.61 -2.56 -2.15
CA PRO A 76 -13.41 -1.36 -1.84
C PRO A 76 -13.46 -1.04 -0.35
N LEU A 77 -13.71 0.23 -0.04
CA LEU A 77 -14.02 0.65 1.31
C LEU A 77 -15.26 -0.09 1.79
N SER A 78 -15.27 -0.46 3.05
CA SER A 78 -16.48 -1.01 3.66
C SER A 78 -16.46 -0.74 5.15
N SER A 79 -17.66 -0.64 5.75
CA SER A 79 -17.80 -0.48 7.19
C SER A 79 -17.30 -1.73 7.92
N GLU A 80 -17.50 -2.89 7.33
CA GLU A 80 -17.03 -4.13 7.92
C GLU A 80 -15.51 -4.14 8.05
N LEU A 81 -14.80 -3.78 7.00
CA LEU A 81 -13.33 -3.74 7.03
C LEU A 81 -12.86 -2.67 8.01
N MET A 82 -13.49 -1.51 8.02
CA MET A 82 -13.15 -0.45 8.94
C MET A 82 -13.32 -0.90 10.39
N ASN A 83 -14.43 -1.57 10.72
CA ASN A 83 -14.67 -2.04 12.07
C ASN A 83 -13.65 -3.10 12.51
N ARG A 84 -13.28 -3.99 11.63
CA ARG A 84 -12.23 -4.99 11.91
C ARG A 84 -10.88 -4.31 12.13
N ALA A 85 -10.58 -3.26 11.36
CA ALA A 85 -9.35 -2.51 11.54
C ALA A 85 -9.32 -1.79 12.88
N ILE A 86 -10.44 -1.22 13.31
CA ILE A 86 -10.55 -0.59 14.63
C ILE A 86 -10.29 -1.62 15.72
N ASP A 87 -10.85 -2.82 15.61
CA ASP A 87 -10.63 -3.87 16.60
C ASP A 87 -9.15 -4.26 16.69
N LEU A 88 -8.48 -4.39 15.56
CA LEU A 88 -7.05 -4.69 15.54
C LEU A 88 -6.24 -3.54 16.14
N TYR A 89 -6.59 -2.32 15.79
CA TYR A 89 -5.92 -1.13 16.30
C TYR A 89 -6.01 -1.07 17.84
N LEU A 90 -7.19 -1.35 18.39
CA LEU A 90 -7.39 -1.35 19.84
C LEU A 90 -6.69 -2.53 20.51
N ALA A 91 -6.59 -3.67 19.84
CA ALA A 91 -5.95 -4.85 20.40
C ALA A 91 -4.42 -4.75 20.44
N ARG A 92 -3.82 -3.88 19.66
CA ARG A 92 -2.36 -3.78 19.56
C ARG A 92 -1.88 -2.40 19.95
N GLN A 93 -2.17 -2.01 21.19
CA GLN A 93 -1.72 -0.72 21.70
C GLN A 93 -0.21 -0.66 21.93
N ASP A 94 0.46 -1.79 21.85
CA ASP A 94 1.92 -1.87 21.88
C ASP A 94 2.58 -1.44 20.57
N LYS A 95 1.78 -1.18 19.52
CA LYS A 95 2.28 -0.79 18.21
C LYS A 95 1.85 0.63 17.86
N THR A 96 2.55 1.24 16.89
CA THR A 96 2.19 2.55 16.37
C THR A 96 1.57 2.43 14.98
N TRP A 97 0.95 1.30 14.67
CA TRP A 97 0.28 1.08 13.40
C TRP A 97 -0.88 2.05 13.24
N SER A 98 -1.03 2.62 12.03
CA SER A 98 -2.19 3.48 11.72
C SER A 98 -3.42 2.61 11.47
N LEU A 99 -4.59 3.23 11.43
CA LEU A 99 -5.80 2.52 11.04
C LEU A 99 -5.69 2.00 9.60
N THR A 100 -5.07 2.76 8.70
CA THR A 100 -4.85 2.30 7.34
C THR A 100 -3.95 1.05 7.33
N ASP A 101 -2.88 1.04 8.12
CA ASP A 101 -2.04 -0.16 8.27
C ASP A 101 -2.90 -1.36 8.69
N CYS A 102 -3.77 -1.16 9.67
CA CYS A 102 -4.62 -2.24 10.17
C CYS A 102 -5.56 -2.77 9.08
N THR A 103 -6.13 -1.90 8.24
CA THR A 103 -6.95 -2.36 7.11
C THR A 103 -6.13 -3.21 6.15
N SER A 104 -4.89 -2.82 5.89
CA SER A 104 -3.99 -3.55 5.00
C SER A 104 -3.65 -4.92 5.56
N PHE A 105 -3.32 -4.99 6.86
CA PHE A 105 -2.98 -6.26 7.49
C PHE A 105 -4.14 -7.25 7.46
N ILE A 106 -5.38 -6.75 7.65
CA ILE A 106 -6.57 -7.60 7.58
C ILE A 106 -6.78 -8.13 6.17
N ILE A 107 -6.64 -7.28 5.16
CA ILE A 107 -6.78 -7.70 3.76
C ILE A 107 -5.73 -8.77 3.43
N MET A 108 -4.48 -8.54 3.84
CA MET A 108 -3.42 -9.48 3.56
C MET A 108 -3.66 -10.82 4.24
N ALA A 109 -4.11 -10.80 5.50
CA ALA A 109 -4.42 -12.03 6.22
C ALA A 109 -5.58 -12.79 5.56
N ASP A 110 -6.64 -12.08 5.18
CA ASP A 110 -7.80 -12.71 4.57
C ASP A 110 -7.46 -13.35 3.22
N GLN A 111 -6.55 -12.78 2.49
CA GLN A 111 -6.21 -13.27 1.16
C GLN A 111 -4.92 -14.11 1.13
N GLY A 112 -4.30 -14.34 2.28
CA GLY A 112 -3.08 -15.16 2.33
C GLY A 112 -1.88 -14.50 1.66
N ILE A 113 -1.80 -13.16 1.69
CA ILE A 113 -0.70 -12.42 1.07
C ILE A 113 0.37 -12.18 2.10
N ALA A 114 1.60 -12.57 1.80
CA ALA A 114 2.73 -12.43 2.72
C ALA A 114 3.66 -11.27 2.37
N ASP A 115 3.65 -10.81 1.13
CA ASP A 115 4.61 -9.82 0.65
C ASP A 115 3.93 -8.49 0.34
N ALA A 116 4.51 -7.39 0.81
CA ALA A 116 3.97 -6.06 0.57
C ALA A 116 4.98 -5.19 -0.17
N LEU A 117 4.48 -4.41 -1.13
CA LEU A 117 5.25 -3.39 -1.79
C LEU A 117 5.20 -2.18 -0.86
N THR A 118 6.17 -2.11 0.02
CA THR A 118 6.21 -1.08 1.07
C THR A 118 7.64 -0.87 1.56
N ALA A 119 7.91 0.34 2.04
CA ALA A 119 9.13 0.68 2.76
C ALA A 119 8.87 0.81 4.27
N ASP A 120 7.65 0.51 4.74
CA ASP A 120 7.27 0.76 6.12
C ASP A 120 7.56 -0.47 6.97
N ARG A 121 8.36 -0.28 8.03
CA ARG A 121 8.70 -1.37 8.96
C ARG A 121 7.50 -1.93 9.70
N HIS A 122 6.37 -1.21 9.74
CA HIS A 122 5.18 -1.71 10.41
C HIS A 122 4.71 -3.04 9.80
N PHE A 123 4.93 -3.24 8.50
CA PHE A 123 4.58 -4.50 7.86
C PHE A 123 5.47 -5.64 8.37
N GLU A 124 6.77 -5.37 8.57
CA GLU A 124 7.66 -6.38 9.15
C GLU A 124 7.27 -6.71 10.58
N GLN A 125 6.83 -5.72 11.36
CA GLN A 125 6.37 -5.95 12.72
C GLN A 125 5.11 -6.83 12.75
N ALA A 126 4.32 -6.82 11.68
CA ALA A 126 3.13 -7.65 11.56
C ALA A 126 3.46 -9.05 11.00
N GLY A 127 4.72 -9.36 10.78
CA GLY A 127 5.13 -10.68 10.27
C GLY A 127 5.13 -10.79 8.75
N LEU A 128 5.09 -9.66 8.03
CA LEU A 128 5.00 -9.63 6.58
C LEU A 128 6.35 -9.20 5.99
N SER A 129 6.57 -9.49 4.71
CA SER A 129 7.79 -9.04 4.03
C SER A 129 7.57 -7.68 3.40
N ALA A 130 8.47 -6.74 3.67
CA ALA A 130 8.42 -5.39 3.12
C ALA A 130 9.44 -5.30 1.99
N LEU A 131 8.99 -5.40 0.75
CA LEU A 131 9.88 -5.61 -0.40
C LEU A 131 10.79 -4.42 -0.71
N LEU A 132 10.47 -3.22 -0.26
CA LEU A 132 11.36 -2.07 -0.42
C LEU A 132 12.36 -1.94 0.72
N ARG A 133 12.30 -2.82 1.73
CA ARG A 133 13.24 -2.79 2.85
C ARG A 133 14.21 -3.95 2.87
N ASP A 134 13.99 -4.93 1.99
CA ASP A 134 14.76 -6.15 2.04
C ASP A 134 16.06 -6.06 1.34
N GLU A 135 16.62 -4.94 1.15
CA GLU A 135 17.70 -4.82 0.40
C GLU A 135 18.88 -5.11 1.05
N ASN A 136 19.25 -5.34 1.63
CA ASN A 136 20.46 -5.60 2.20
C ASN A 136 20.52 -6.77 2.79
#